data_f0577124e41d43e0cd164de2ca1d8a1f
#
_entry.id   f0577124e41d43e0cd164de2ca1d8a1f
#
_cell.length_a   1.000
_cell.length_b   1.000
_cell.length_c   1.000
_cell.angle_alpha   90.00
_cell.angle_beta   90.00
_cell.angle_gamma   90.00
#
_symmetry.space_group_name_H-M   'P 1'
#
loop_
_entity.id
_entity.type
_entity.pdbx_description
1 polymer ?
#
loop_
_entity_poly.entity_id
_entity_poly.type
_entity_poly.pdbx_seq_one_letter_code
_entity_poly.pdbx_strand_id
1 'polypeptide(L)'
;MKIKNKIIEFVKKETVLTAAMVLAVLSAVMIPPDTEYIGYIDFRTLAILFCLMTVMAGLQKLGIFRRVARILLQHTHNVIALAEILVLLCFFFSMLITNDVALITFVPFTFTVLRLSGEEAVRKLAVPVVVLQTIAANLGSMLTPIGNPQNLYLYGKIQMSPIAFIRLMLPYSAVSLLFLLICTAVAAKHSGIAVRDVAGALQAEDAGQETAGWRRYLPVFYLTLFLLCLLTVAHMIPYPVTLGIVVLGVGILDRTTIGKVDYSLLLTFVGFFIFIGNIGRMPAFCSFLQKIIEGREVVTAVAASQVISNVPTALLLSGFTENVKALIVGTNLGGLGTLIASMASLISYKQVASQIPGEKKRYFGWFTVANVGFLLPLLFINGLL
;
A
#
# COMPACT_ATOMS: atom_id res chain seq x y z
N MET A 1 -13.59 -13.41 31.30
CA MET A 1 -12.16 -13.39 30.91
C MET A 1 -11.96 -13.64 29.41
N LYS A 2 -12.56 -14.63 28.76
CA LYS A 2 -12.39 -14.94 27.31
C LYS A 2 -12.82 -13.79 26.36
N ILE A 3 -13.94 -13.08 26.64
CA ILE A 3 -14.42 -11.97 25.78
C ILE A 3 -13.47 -10.77 25.87
N LYS A 4 -13.01 -10.38 27.06
CA LYS A 4 -12.05 -9.28 27.26
C LYS A 4 -10.76 -9.51 26.48
N ASN A 5 -10.22 -10.74 26.50
CA ASN A 5 -8.99 -11.08 25.77
C ASN A 5 -9.21 -11.01 24.25
N LYS A 6 -10.36 -11.46 23.73
CA LYS A 6 -10.69 -11.34 22.31
C LYS A 6 -10.83 -9.87 21.86
N ILE A 7 -11.42 -9.01 22.69
CA ILE A 7 -11.52 -7.56 22.39
C ILE A 7 -10.13 -6.93 22.36
N ILE A 8 -9.28 -7.23 23.36
CA ILE A 8 -7.91 -6.70 23.40
C ILE A 8 -7.10 -7.18 22.20
N GLU A 9 -7.25 -8.43 21.81
CA GLU A 9 -6.58 -8.98 20.62
C GLU A 9 -7.07 -8.32 19.34
N PHE A 10 -8.38 -8.11 19.18
CA PHE A 10 -8.96 -7.38 18.07
C PHE A 10 -8.45 -5.95 17.99
N VAL A 11 -8.48 -5.19 19.10
CA VAL A 11 -7.98 -3.80 19.17
C VAL A 11 -6.49 -3.72 18.79
N LYS A 12 -5.68 -4.68 19.24
CA LYS A 12 -4.25 -4.74 18.88
C LYS A 12 -4.02 -5.11 17.41
N LYS A 13 -4.90 -5.91 16.83
CA LYS A 13 -4.81 -6.32 15.43
C LYS A 13 -5.30 -5.22 14.49
N GLU A 14 -6.42 -4.61 14.81
CA GLU A 14 -7.14 -3.63 13.99
C GLU A 14 -7.13 -2.23 14.66
N THR A 15 -5.93 -1.76 15.02
CA THR A 15 -5.76 -0.50 15.79
C THR A 15 -6.33 0.71 15.06
N VAL A 16 -6.11 0.83 13.73
CA VAL A 16 -6.57 1.96 12.93
C VAL A 16 -8.09 1.96 12.81
N LEU A 17 -8.70 0.79 12.56
CA LEU A 17 -10.16 0.64 12.55
C LEU A 17 -10.75 1.02 13.91
N THR A 18 -10.16 0.52 14.99
CA THR A 18 -10.62 0.83 16.35
C THR A 18 -10.59 2.34 16.62
N ALA A 19 -9.47 3.00 16.25
CA ALA A 19 -9.34 4.46 16.40
C ALA A 19 -10.40 5.20 15.56
N ALA A 20 -10.60 4.83 14.30
CA ALA A 20 -11.60 5.42 13.42
C ALA A 20 -13.03 5.29 13.99
N MET A 21 -13.39 4.12 14.51
CA MET A 21 -14.70 3.86 15.09
C MET A 21 -14.90 4.63 16.40
N VAL A 22 -13.87 4.71 17.26
CA VAL A 22 -13.93 5.51 18.49
C VAL A 22 -14.11 6.99 18.17
N LEU A 23 -13.36 7.53 17.21
CA LEU A 23 -13.50 8.92 16.77
C LEU A 23 -14.89 9.18 16.16
N ALA A 24 -15.41 8.28 15.35
CA ALA A 24 -16.78 8.37 14.80
C ALA A 24 -17.83 8.41 15.91
N VAL A 25 -17.74 7.52 16.91
CA VAL A 25 -18.67 7.48 18.04
C VAL A 25 -18.56 8.74 18.90
N LEU A 26 -17.34 9.18 19.22
CA LEU A 26 -17.14 10.42 20.01
C LEU A 26 -17.69 11.64 19.29
N SER A 27 -17.48 11.75 17.97
CA SER A 27 -18.06 12.85 17.18
C SER A 27 -19.58 12.77 17.07
N ALA A 28 -20.16 11.57 17.06
CA ALA A 28 -21.60 11.34 17.04
C ALA A 28 -22.30 11.74 18.35
N VAL A 29 -21.57 11.76 19.48
CA VAL A 29 -22.09 12.31 20.75
C VAL A 29 -22.24 13.83 20.66
N MET A 30 -21.35 14.51 19.93
CA MET A 30 -21.38 15.98 19.75
C MET A 30 -22.37 16.37 18.65
N ILE A 31 -22.46 15.62 17.59
CA ILE A 31 -23.38 15.78 16.47
C ILE A 31 -24.16 14.48 16.29
N PRO A 32 -25.39 14.41 16.84
CA PRO A 32 -26.18 13.18 16.77
C PRO A 32 -26.47 12.74 15.33
N PRO A 33 -26.59 11.41 15.08
CA PRO A 33 -26.88 10.88 13.76
C PRO A 33 -28.17 11.48 13.16
N ASP A 34 -28.05 11.96 11.94
CA ASP A 34 -29.13 12.50 11.12
C ASP A 34 -29.00 12.04 9.66
N THR A 35 -29.87 12.55 8.78
CA THR A 35 -29.88 12.18 7.36
C THR A 35 -28.61 12.58 6.59
N GLU A 36 -27.84 13.56 7.11
CA GLU A 36 -26.61 14.02 6.47
C GLU A 36 -25.46 13.00 6.59
N TYR A 37 -25.52 12.10 7.58
CA TYR A 37 -24.50 11.04 7.76
C TYR A 37 -24.32 10.17 6.52
N ILE A 38 -25.39 9.89 5.76
CA ILE A 38 -25.30 9.13 4.52
C ILE A 38 -24.51 9.92 3.47
N GLY A 39 -24.65 11.25 3.46
CA GLY A 39 -23.93 12.16 2.56
C GLY A 39 -22.43 12.28 2.85
N TYR A 40 -21.97 11.94 4.07
CA TYR A 40 -20.54 11.95 4.40
C TYR A 40 -19.77 10.81 3.73
N ILE A 41 -20.45 9.70 3.40
CA ILE A 41 -19.82 8.47 2.92
C ILE A 41 -19.57 8.59 1.43
N ASP A 42 -18.31 8.51 1.04
CA ASP A 42 -17.91 8.39 -0.37
C ASP A 42 -18.07 6.93 -0.85
N PHE A 43 -19.31 6.60 -1.24
CA PHE A 43 -19.67 5.28 -1.78
C PHE A 43 -18.88 4.91 -3.03
N ARG A 44 -18.49 5.91 -3.84
CA ARG A 44 -17.69 5.67 -5.05
C ARG A 44 -16.31 5.13 -4.69
N THR A 45 -15.61 5.80 -3.78
CA THR A 45 -14.29 5.36 -3.32
C THR A 45 -14.37 3.98 -2.67
N LEU A 46 -15.35 3.73 -1.79
CA LEU A 46 -15.53 2.42 -1.15
C LEU A 46 -15.78 1.29 -2.17
N ALA A 47 -16.66 1.54 -3.15
CA ALA A 47 -16.98 0.56 -4.20
C ALA A 47 -15.75 0.24 -5.07
N ILE A 48 -14.99 1.24 -5.49
CA ILE A 48 -13.79 1.04 -6.31
C ILE A 48 -12.70 0.33 -5.50
N LEU A 49 -12.48 0.70 -4.23
CA LEU A 49 -11.55 0.00 -3.34
C LEU A 49 -11.94 -1.47 -3.18
N PHE A 50 -13.21 -1.76 -2.92
CA PHE A 50 -13.72 -3.12 -2.83
C PHE A 50 -13.46 -3.92 -4.11
N CYS A 51 -13.78 -3.35 -5.28
CA CYS A 51 -13.57 -3.99 -6.59
C CYS A 51 -12.08 -4.28 -6.82
N LEU A 52 -11.20 -3.29 -6.64
CA LEU A 52 -9.77 -3.45 -6.81
C LEU A 52 -9.20 -4.51 -5.86
N MET A 53 -9.56 -4.46 -4.57
CA MET A 53 -9.10 -5.44 -3.58
C MET A 53 -9.57 -6.86 -3.93
N THR A 54 -10.82 -7.02 -4.38
CA THR A 54 -11.37 -8.31 -4.82
C THR A 54 -10.59 -8.87 -6.01
N VAL A 55 -10.36 -8.05 -7.03
CA VAL A 55 -9.64 -8.45 -8.23
C VAL A 55 -8.19 -8.80 -7.90
N MET A 56 -7.52 -7.99 -7.07
CA MET A 56 -6.14 -8.23 -6.65
C MET A 56 -6.01 -9.50 -5.82
N ALA A 57 -6.95 -9.76 -4.90
CA ALA A 57 -6.97 -11.01 -4.15
C ALA A 57 -7.10 -12.24 -5.06
N GLY A 58 -7.87 -12.13 -6.14
CA GLY A 58 -7.99 -13.17 -7.17
C GLY A 58 -6.69 -13.41 -7.94
N LEU A 59 -6.06 -12.34 -8.44
CA LEU A 59 -4.77 -12.42 -9.16
C LEU A 59 -3.66 -12.96 -8.26
N GLN A 60 -3.63 -12.56 -6.98
CA GLN A 60 -2.68 -13.07 -5.99
C GLN A 60 -2.89 -14.55 -5.72
N LYS A 61 -4.16 -15.00 -5.56
CA LYS A 61 -4.52 -16.41 -5.36
C LYS A 61 -4.05 -17.30 -6.52
N LEU A 62 -4.08 -16.77 -7.75
CA LEU A 62 -3.62 -17.46 -8.96
C LEU A 62 -2.10 -17.49 -9.10
N GLY A 63 -1.35 -16.83 -8.20
CA GLY A 63 0.11 -16.83 -8.21
C GLY A 63 0.75 -16.08 -9.37
N ILE A 64 -0.01 -15.23 -10.08
CA ILE A 64 0.47 -14.52 -11.29
C ILE A 64 1.71 -13.68 -10.96
N PHE A 65 1.68 -12.95 -9.84
CA PHE A 65 2.78 -12.08 -9.44
C PHE A 65 4.06 -12.86 -9.12
N ARG A 66 3.94 -14.02 -8.46
CA ARG A 66 5.07 -14.91 -8.18
C ARG A 66 5.64 -15.50 -9.46
N ARG A 67 4.79 -15.84 -10.44
CA ARG A 67 5.24 -16.37 -11.74
C ARG A 67 6.06 -15.33 -12.51
N VAL A 68 5.59 -14.06 -12.56
CA VAL A 68 6.34 -12.96 -13.19
C VAL A 68 7.68 -12.74 -12.48
N ALA A 69 7.67 -12.69 -11.13
CA ALA A 69 8.88 -12.53 -10.33
C ALA A 69 9.91 -13.62 -10.63
N ARG A 70 9.46 -14.87 -10.74
CA ARG A 70 10.32 -16.00 -11.07
C ARG A 70 10.94 -15.90 -12.46
N ILE A 71 10.14 -15.54 -13.48
CA ILE A 71 10.64 -15.34 -14.86
C ILE A 71 11.74 -14.28 -14.88
N LEU A 72 11.55 -13.15 -14.17
CA LEU A 72 12.56 -12.10 -14.10
C LEU A 72 13.84 -12.56 -13.40
N LEU A 73 13.73 -13.39 -12.36
CA LEU A 73 14.89 -13.92 -11.63
C LEU A 73 15.66 -15.01 -12.39
N GLN A 74 15.07 -15.68 -13.37
CA GLN A 74 15.76 -16.71 -14.18
C GLN A 74 16.98 -16.17 -14.92
N HIS A 75 17.06 -14.87 -15.15
CA HIS A 75 18.15 -14.24 -15.88
C HIS A 75 19.17 -13.54 -14.97
N THR A 76 19.09 -13.76 -13.65
CA THR A 76 20.02 -13.15 -12.70
C THR A 76 21.26 -13.99 -12.46
N HIS A 77 22.44 -13.39 -12.69
CA HIS A 77 23.73 -14.06 -12.53
C HIS A 77 24.60 -13.47 -11.40
N ASN A 78 24.14 -12.40 -10.76
CA ASN A 78 24.88 -11.74 -9.69
C ASN A 78 23.96 -11.21 -8.57
N VAL A 79 24.55 -10.96 -7.40
CA VAL A 79 23.83 -10.54 -6.19
C VAL A 79 23.17 -9.16 -6.35
N ILE A 80 23.77 -8.26 -7.13
CA ILE A 80 23.23 -6.91 -7.34
C ILE A 80 21.94 -7.02 -8.15
N ALA A 81 21.97 -7.69 -9.30
CA ALA A 81 20.79 -7.90 -10.13
C ALA A 81 19.67 -8.63 -9.38
N LEU A 82 20.01 -9.63 -8.55
CA LEU A 82 19.05 -10.33 -7.70
C LEU A 82 18.34 -9.36 -6.75
N ALA A 83 19.11 -8.56 -5.99
CA ALA A 83 18.56 -7.62 -5.03
C ALA A 83 17.76 -6.51 -5.72
N GLU A 84 18.25 -5.97 -6.83
CA GLU A 84 17.55 -4.96 -7.62
C GLU A 84 16.21 -5.47 -8.14
N ILE A 85 16.15 -6.67 -8.74
CA ILE A 85 14.87 -7.22 -9.21
C ILE A 85 13.90 -7.40 -8.06
N LEU A 86 14.34 -7.92 -6.90
CA LEU A 86 13.46 -8.08 -5.74
C LEU A 86 12.90 -6.75 -5.24
N VAL A 87 13.69 -5.68 -5.25
CA VAL A 87 13.24 -4.32 -4.87
C VAL A 87 12.34 -3.71 -5.94
N LEU A 88 12.74 -3.81 -7.22
CA LEU A 88 11.98 -3.27 -8.34
C LEU A 88 10.62 -3.96 -8.53
N LEU A 89 10.51 -5.25 -8.21
CA LEU A 89 9.21 -5.93 -8.16
C LEU A 89 8.24 -5.20 -7.21
N CYS A 90 8.69 -4.82 -6.01
CA CYS A 90 7.84 -4.05 -5.10
C CYS A 90 7.53 -2.66 -5.65
N PHE A 91 8.50 -1.97 -6.28
CA PHE A 91 8.32 -0.64 -6.85
C PHE A 91 7.27 -0.63 -7.97
N PHE A 92 7.46 -1.46 -9.00
CA PHE A 92 6.57 -1.44 -10.16
C PHE A 92 5.21 -2.10 -9.90
N PHE A 93 5.19 -3.20 -9.18
CA PHE A 93 3.90 -3.84 -8.88
C PHE A 93 3.04 -3.03 -7.92
N SER A 94 3.61 -2.31 -6.97
CA SER A 94 2.83 -1.43 -6.08
C SER A 94 2.07 -0.32 -6.81
N MET A 95 2.49 0.05 -8.03
CA MET A 95 1.74 0.98 -8.88
C MET A 95 0.38 0.42 -9.33
N LEU A 96 0.25 -0.91 -9.37
CA LEU A 96 -0.91 -1.62 -9.92
C LEU A 96 -1.73 -2.35 -8.86
N ILE A 97 -1.06 -2.96 -7.85
CA ILE A 97 -1.69 -3.90 -6.91
C ILE A 97 -1.74 -3.40 -5.46
N THR A 98 -1.44 -2.16 -5.20
CA THR A 98 -1.21 -1.51 -3.91
C THR A 98 0.09 -1.93 -3.22
N ASN A 99 0.63 -1.00 -2.40
CA ASN A 99 1.86 -1.21 -1.65
C ASN A 99 1.78 -2.40 -0.68
N ASP A 100 0.65 -2.56 0.00
CA ASP A 100 0.43 -3.61 0.99
C ASP A 100 0.43 -5.00 0.34
N VAL A 101 -0.30 -5.17 -0.76
CA VAL A 101 -0.38 -6.43 -1.51
C VAL A 101 0.97 -6.78 -2.14
N ALA A 102 1.72 -5.78 -2.63
CA ALA A 102 3.06 -5.99 -3.15
C ALA A 102 3.98 -6.59 -2.07
N LEU A 103 3.98 -6.02 -0.84
CA LEU A 103 4.83 -6.50 0.25
C LEU A 103 4.39 -7.86 0.80
N ILE A 104 3.08 -8.10 0.96
CA ILE A 104 2.58 -9.42 1.37
C ILE A 104 3.00 -10.51 0.37
N THR A 105 3.12 -10.15 -0.92
CA THR A 105 3.49 -11.09 -1.99
C THR A 105 5.00 -11.28 -2.10
N PHE A 106 5.75 -10.17 -2.19
CA PHE A 106 7.16 -10.22 -2.57
C PHE A 106 8.13 -10.35 -1.39
N VAL A 107 7.79 -9.90 -0.18
CA VAL A 107 8.69 -10.09 0.98
C VAL A 107 8.87 -11.56 1.35
N PRO A 108 7.81 -12.39 1.49
CA PRO A 108 7.99 -13.84 1.70
C PRO A 108 8.73 -14.51 0.54
N PHE A 109 8.47 -14.08 -0.70
CA PHE A 109 9.18 -14.57 -1.88
C PHE A 109 10.68 -14.25 -1.80
N THR A 110 11.06 -13.05 -1.35
CA THR A 110 12.45 -12.66 -1.10
C THR A 110 13.13 -13.60 -0.11
N PHE A 111 12.47 -13.94 1.00
CA PHE A 111 13.01 -14.91 1.95
C PHE A 111 13.23 -16.29 1.32
N THR A 112 12.31 -16.77 0.48
CA THR A 112 12.47 -18.02 -0.26
C THR A 112 13.71 -17.95 -1.15
N VAL A 113 13.85 -16.91 -1.96
CA VAL A 113 14.98 -16.72 -2.89
C VAL A 113 16.31 -16.62 -2.15
N LEU A 114 16.37 -15.85 -1.05
CA LEU A 114 17.59 -15.71 -0.26
C LEU A 114 17.99 -17.01 0.45
N ARG A 115 17.04 -17.84 0.91
CA ARG A 115 17.32 -19.15 1.49
C ARG A 115 17.90 -20.12 0.45
N LEU A 116 17.40 -20.08 -0.79
CA LEU A 116 17.98 -20.86 -1.90
C LEU A 116 19.42 -20.43 -2.21
N SER A 117 19.74 -19.14 -2.01
CA SER A 117 21.11 -18.60 -2.14
C SER A 117 22.01 -18.94 -0.94
N GLY A 118 21.46 -19.46 0.16
CA GLY A 118 22.17 -19.89 1.37
C GLY A 118 21.91 -19.03 2.60
N GLU A 119 22.19 -19.58 3.78
CA GLU A 119 21.95 -18.93 5.08
C GLU A 119 22.73 -17.59 5.24
N GLU A 120 23.90 -17.48 4.64
CA GLU A 120 24.68 -16.24 4.67
C GLU A 120 23.98 -15.12 3.88
N ALA A 121 23.32 -15.46 2.77
CA ALA A 121 22.52 -14.52 2.00
C ALA A 121 21.35 -14.00 2.83
N VAL A 122 20.64 -14.85 3.58
CA VAL A 122 19.56 -14.44 4.48
C VAL A 122 20.12 -13.49 5.55
N ARG A 123 21.22 -13.88 6.21
CA ARG A 123 21.80 -13.07 7.31
C ARG A 123 22.26 -11.69 6.86
N LYS A 124 22.86 -11.56 5.70
CA LYS A 124 23.45 -10.29 5.23
C LYS A 124 22.45 -9.43 4.44
N LEU A 125 21.61 -10.04 3.59
CA LEU A 125 20.76 -9.32 2.62
C LEU A 125 19.30 -9.18 3.04
N ALA A 126 18.73 -10.07 3.87
CA ALA A 126 17.29 -10.04 4.11
C ALA A 126 16.83 -8.70 4.69
N VAL A 127 17.51 -8.18 5.71
CA VAL A 127 17.14 -6.90 6.35
C VAL A 127 17.24 -5.73 5.38
N PRO A 128 18.41 -5.43 4.75
CA PRO A 128 18.50 -4.27 3.85
C PRO A 128 17.56 -4.40 2.63
N VAL A 129 17.42 -5.58 2.02
CA VAL A 129 16.53 -5.77 0.86
C VAL A 129 15.08 -5.56 1.26
N VAL A 130 14.60 -6.13 2.39
CA VAL A 130 13.20 -5.95 2.81
C VAL A 130 12.90 -4.50 3.22
N VAL A 131 13.85 -3.79 3.82
CA VAL A 131 13.70 -2.34 4.09
C VAL A 131 13.57 -1.57 2.77
N LEU A 132 14.43 -1.83 1.79
CA LEU A 132 14.36 -1.17 0.48
C LEU A 132 13.11 -1.57 -0.30
N GLN A 133 12.63 -2.83 -0.19
CA GLN A 133 11.32 -3.24 -0.73
C GLN A 133 10.16 -2.46 -0.11
N THR A 134 10.23 -2.18 1.20
CA THR A 134 9.19 -1.40 1.89
C THR A 134 9.14 0.03 1.36
N ILE A 135 10.32 0.67 1.23
CA ILE A 135 10.44 2.01 0.65
C ILE A 135 9.99 1.99 -0.82
N ALA A 136 10.42 0.98 -1.58
CA ALA A 136 10.04 0.80 -2.98
C ALA A 136 8.53 0.67 -3.17
N ALA A 137 7.86 -0.11 -2.31
CA ALA A 137 6.40 -0.25 -2.37
C ALA A 137 5.68 1.06 -2.06
N ASN A 138 6.11 1.82 -1.05
CA ASN A 138 5.53 3.12 -0.73
C ASN A 138 5.76 4.15 -1.84
N LEU A 139 6.99 4.25 -2.37
CA LEU A 139 7.36 5.25 -3.37
C LEU A 139 6.96 4.88 -4.80
N GLY A 140 6.83 3.58 -5.10
CA GLY A 140 6.26 3.11 -6.37
C GLY A 140 4.75 3.38 -6.42
N SER A 141 4.03 2.99 -5.37
CA SER A 141 2.58 3.13 -5.31
C SER A 141 2.08 4.58 -5.43
N MET A 142 2.92 5.56 -5.10
CA MET A 142 2.54 6.97 -5.21
C MET A 142 2.35 7.46 -6.64
N LEU A 143 2.91 6.76 -7.65
CA LEU A 143 2.87 7.21 -9.05
C LEU A 143 1.49 7.10 -9.68
N THR A 144 0.62 6.22 -9.19
CA THR A 144 -0.70 5.97 -9.77
C THR A 144 -1.85 6.22 -8.79
N PRO A 145 -3.04 6.58 -9.29
CA PRO A 145 -4.21 6.75 -8.42
C PRO A 145 -4.63 5.48 -7.69
N ILE A 146 -4.31 4.29 -8.23
CA ILE A 146 -4.70 2.99 -7.67
C ILE A 146 -3.63 2.34 -6.80
N GLY A 147 -2.42 2.90 -6.75
CA GLY A 147 -1.28 2.31 -6.06
C GLY A 147 -1.45 2.25 -4.53
N ASN A 148 -2.31 3.09 -3.96
CA ASN A 148 -2.67 3.04 -2.56
C ASN A 148 -4.06 3.66 -2.30
N PRO A 149 -4.73 3.31 -1.17
CA PRO A 149 -6.08 3.74 -0.89
C PRO A 149 -6.25 5.27 -0.76
N GLN A 150 -5.26 5.96 -0.18
CA GLN A 150 -5.31 7.41 -0.02
C GLN A 150 -5.22 8.14 -1.36
N ASN A 151 -4.43 7.63 -2.31
CA ASN A 151 -4.38 8.19 -3.66
C ASN A 151 -5.72 8.09 -4.36
N LEU A 152 -6.34 6.91 -4.30
CA LEU A 152 -7.65 6.69 -4.92
C LEU A 152 -8.69 7.65 -4.36
N TYR A 153 -8.71 7.83 -3.04
CA TYR A 153 -9.62 8.74 -2.37
C TYR A 153 -9.37 10.21 -2.75
N LEU A 154 -8.12 10.69 -2.62
CA LEU A 154 -7.77 12.07 -2.95
C LEU A 154 -7.94 12.37 -4.45
N TYR A 155 -7.61 11.41 -5.31
CA TYR A 155 -7.88 11.49 -6.75
C TYR A 155 -9.37 11.65 -7.05
N GLY A 156 -10.23 10.94 -6.32
CA GLY A 156 -11.69 11.06 -6.45
C GLY A 156 -12.24 12.43 -6.05
N LYS A 157 -11.55 13.15 -5.16
CA LYS A 157 -11.96 14.48 -4.67
C LYS A 157 -11.70 15.62 -5.68
N ILE A 158 -10.73 15.45 -6.56
CA ILE A 158 -10.38 16.47 -7.56
C ILE A 158 -10.62 15.94 -8.97
N GLN A 159 -11.14 16.82 -9.83
CA GLN A 159 -11.35 16.50 -11.24
C GLN A 159 -10.04 16.60 -12.01
N MET A 160 -9.12 15.63 -11.80
CA MET A 160 -7.89 15.56 -12.58
C MET A 160 -7.86 14.27 -13.42
N SER A 161 -7.19 14.33 -14.58
CA SER A 161 -6.99 13.11 -15.38
C SER A 161 -5.94 12.19 -14.74
N PRO A 162 -5.96 10.87 -15.01
CA PRO A 162 -4.91 9.95 -14.55
C PRO A 162 -3.50 10.40 -14.98
N ILE A 163 -3.37 10.98 -16.18
CA ILE A 163 -2.10 11.50 -16.69
C ILE A 163 -1.63 12.70 -15.87
N ALA A 164 -2.55 13.60 -15.46
CA ALA A 164 -2.20 14.73 -14.62
C ALA A 164 -1.72 14.29 -13.23
N PHE A 165 -2.35 13.25 -12.66
CA PHE A 165 -1.91 12.64 -11.41
C PHE A 165 -0.48 12.06 -11.54
N ILE A 166 -0.24 11.29 -12.61
CA ILE A 166 1.08 10.71 -12.88
C ILE A 166 2.12 11.82 -13.04
N ARG A 167 1.83 12.89 -13.78
CA ARG A 167 2.74 14.04 -13.94
C ARG A 167 3.07 14.72 -12.61
N LEU A 168 2.10 14.83 -11.70
CA LEU A 168 2.31 15.40 -10.37
C LEU A 168 3.31 14.57 -9.56
N MET A 169 3.19 13.23 -9.61
CA MET A 169 3.98 12.34 -8.77
C MET A 169 5.28 11.84 -9.44
N LEU A 170 5.41 12.01 -10.76
CA LEU A 170 6.55 11.51 -11.54
C LEU A 170 7.91 11.98 -11.04
N PRO A 171 8.14 13.28 -10.70
CA PRO A 171 9.45 13.75 -10.23
C PRO A 171 9.90 12.99 -8.97
N TYR A 172 8.99 12.82 -8.01
CA TYR A 172 9.25 12.09 -6.75
C TYR A 172 9.54 10.62 -7.00
N SER A 173 8.73 9.96 -7.85
CA SER A 173 8.91 8.54 -8.19
C SER A 173 10.21 8.30 -8.96
N ALA A 174 10.58 9.19 -9.90
CA ALA A 174 11.80 9.04 -10.69
C ALA A 174 13.06 9.18 -9.82
N VAL A 175 13.10 10.20 -8.95
CA VAL A 175 14.21 10.36 -8.01
C VAL A 175 14.28 9.20 -7.03
N SER A 176 13.13 8.72 -6.54
CA SER A 176 13.06 7.56 -5.65
C SER A 176 13.60 6.31 -6.30
N LEU A 177 13.26 6.06 -7.57
CA LEU A 177 13.77 4.93 -8.34
C LEU A 177 15.30 4.97 -8.45
N LEU A 178 15.86 6.12 -8.78
CA LEU A 178 17.31 6.29 -8.87
C LEU A 178 17.98 6.00 -7.51
N PHE A 179 17.46 6.56 -6.42
CA PHE A 179 18.00 6.31 -5.08
C PHE A 179 17.87 4.84 -4.67
N LEU A 180 16.76 4.18 -5.00
CA LEU A 180 16.56 2.75 -4.74
C LEU A 180 17.61 1.89 -5.46
N LEU A 181 17.85 2.15 -6.74
CA LEU A 181 18.88 1.43 -7.51
C LEU A 181 20.26 1.60 -6.88
N ILE A 182 20.66 2.84 -6.56
CA ILE A 182 21.96 3.11 -5.93
C ILE A 182 22.07 2.41 -4.57
N CYS A 183 21.08 2.58 -3.68
CA CYS A 183 21.10 2.01 -2.35
C CYS A 183 21.09 0.47 -2.38
N THR A 184 20.31 -0.12 -3.31
CA THR A 184 20.26 -1.57 -3.47
C THR A 184 21.57 -2.14 -3.97
N ALA A 185 22.17 -1.51 -4.99
CA ALA A 185 23.48 -1.90 -5.51
C ALA A 185 24.58 -1.82 -4.44
N VAL A 186 24.59 -0.73 -3.66
CA VAL A 186 25.53 -0.56 -2.55
C VAL A 186 25.34 -1.63 -1.47
N ALA A 187 24.11 -1.87 -1.03
CA ALA A 187 23.80 -2.88 -0.03
C ALA A 187 24.18 -4.30 -0.50
N ALA A 188 23.86 -4.63 -1.76
CA ALA A 188 24.19 -5.92 -2.36
C ALA A 188 25.72 -6.10 -2.50
N LYS A 189 26.43 -5.10 -2.98
CA LYS A 189 27.92 -5.14 -3.14
C LYS A 189 28.63 -5.35 -1.80
N HIS A 190 28.20 -4.65 -0.75
CA HIS A 190 28.80 -4.79 0.59
C HIS A 190 28.51 -6.14 1.25
N SER A 191 27.53 -6.91 0.76
CA SER A 191 27.24 -8.23 1.29
C SER A 191 28.39 -9.24 1.02
N GLY A 192 29.14 -9.06 -0.08
CA GLY A 192 30.23 -9.95 -0.49
C GLY A 192 29.75 -11.36 -0.84
N ILE A 193 28.47 -11.56 -1.19
CA ILE A 193 27.87 -12.87 -1.46
C ILE A 193 28.00 -13.20 -2.95
N ALA A 194 28.45 -14.43 -3.26
CA ALA A 194 28.32 -15.01 -4.59
C ALA A 194 26.95 -15.70 -4.69
N VAL A 195 26.15 -15.32 -5.70
CA VAL A 195 24.85 -15.96 -5.94
C VAL A 195 25.08 -17.33 -6.55
N ARG A 196 24.54 -18.38 -5.92
CA ARG A 196 24.36 -19.69 -6.54
C ARG A 196 23.21 -19.63 -7.54
N ASP A 197 23.18 -20.55 -8.48
CA ASP A 197 22.10 -20.64 -9.48
C ASP A 197 20.73 -20.82 -8.79
N VAL A 198 20.06 -19.71 -8.56
CA VAL A 198 18.72 -19.65 -7.95
C VAL A 198 17.66 -20.05 -8.98
N ALA A 199 17.96 -19.89 -10.27
CA ALA A 199 17.04 -20.13 -11.36
C ALA A 199 16.61 -21.60 -11.43
N GLY A 200 17.56 -22.53 -11.36
CA GLY A 200 17.28 -23.96 -11.38
C GLY A 200 16.47 -24.43 -10.16
N ALA A 201 16.77 -23.88 -8.97
CA ALA A 201 16.06 -24.23 -7.74
C ALA A 201 14.60 -23.74 -7.74
N LEU A 202 14.33 -22.56 -8.31
CA LEU A 202 12.97 -22.01 -8.45
C LEU A 202 12.10 -22.78 -9.46
N GLN A 203 12.72 -23.42 -10.48
CA GLN A 203 12.00 -24.25 -11.45
C GLN A 203 11.50 -25.57 -10.84
N ALA A 204 12.24 -26.15 -9.90
CA ALA A 204 11.86 -27.40 -9.26
C ALA A 204 10.59 -27.30 -8.39
N GLU A 205 10.29 -26.12 -7.84
CA GLU A 205 9.07 -25.89 -7.01
C GLU A 205 7.76 -25.87 -7.83
N ASP A 206 7.79 -25.58 -9.15
CA ASP A 206 6.57 -25.40 -9.97
C ASP A 206 6.06 -26.67 -10.65
N ALA A 207 6.78 -27.77 -10.63
CA ALA A 207 6.43 -28.99 -11.36
C ALA A 207 5.10 -29.66 -10.95
N GLY A 208 4.31 -29.07 -10.02
CA GLY A 208 3.13 -29.68 -9.44
C GLY A 208 1.80 -28.96 -9.61
N GLN A 209 1.72 -27.77 -10.24
CA GLN A 209 0.45 -27.01 -10.32
C GLN A 209 -0.07 -26.87 -11.77
N GLU A 210 -0.48 -27.94 -12.37
CA GLU A 210 -1.35 -27.86 -13.56
C GLU A 210 -2.78 -27.54 -13.11
N THR A 211 -3.25 -26.34 -13.45
CA THR A 211 -4.67 -25.96 -13.28
C THR A 211 -5.50 -26.59 -14.38
N ALA A 212 -6.18 -27.70 -14.06
CA ALA A 212 -7.06 -28.39 -14.97
C ALA A 212 -8.44 -27.68 -15.14
N GLY A 213 -9.02 -27.80 -16.31
CA GLY A 213 -10.39 -27.37 -16.60
C GLY A 213 -10.61 -25.86 -16.74
N TRP A 214 -11.83 -25.38 -16.38
CA TRP A 214 -12.26 -23.98 -16.51
C TRP A 214 -11.40 -22.98 -15.71
N ARG A 215 -10.68 -23.44 -14.70
CA ARG A 215 -9.77 -22.61 -13.90
C ARG A 215 -8.62 -21.98 -14.71
N ARG A 216 -8.30 -22.52 -15.88
CA ARG A 216 -7.31 -21.92 -16.81
C ARG A 216 -7.72 -20.54 -17.35
N TYR A 217 -9.02 -20.22 -17.33
CA TYR A 217 -9.54 -18.93 -17.81
C TYR A 217 -9.62 -17.86 -16.70
N LEU A 218 -9.48 -18.24 -15.43
CA LEU A 218 -9.54 -17.29 -14.31
C LEU A 218 -8.51 -16.16 -14.42
N PRO A 219 -7.25 -16.36 -14.89
CA PRO A 219 -6.32 -15.25 -15.09
C PRO A 219 -6.85 -14.19 -16.04
N VAL A 220 -7.40 -14.61 -17.18
CA VAL A 220 -8.00 -13.70 -18.19
C VAL A 220 -9.22 -12.99 -17.59
N PHE A 221 -10.07 -13.71 -16.88
CA PHE A 221 -11.24 -13.14 -16.20
C PHE A 221 -10.82 -12.03 -15.22
N TYR A 222 -9.86 -12.29 -14.33
CA TYR A 222 -9.42 -11.26 -13.37
C TYR A 222 -8.69 -10.09 -14.04
N LEU A 223 -7.91 -10.33 -15.09
CA LEU A 223 -7.29 -9.25 -15.89
C LEU A 223 -8.35 -8.37 -16.58
N THR A 224 -9.42 -8.96 -17.09
CA THR A 224 -10.55 -8.21 -17.66
C THR A 224 -11.26 -7.37 -16.60
N LEU A 225 -11.52 -7.94 -15.41
CA LEU A 225 -12.08 -7.19 -14.29
C LEU A 225 -11.14 -6.07 -13.83
N PHE A 226 -9.83 -6.30 -13.83
CA PHE A 226 -8.84 -5.27 -13.52
C PHE A 226 -8.92 -4.10 -14.50
N LEU A 227 -8.94 -4.38 -15.80
CA LEU A 227 -9.11 -3.36 -16.83
C LEU A 227 -10.42 -2.57 -16.65
N LEU A 228 -11.52 -3.26 -16.32
CA LEU A 228 -12.79 -2.63 -16.01
C LEU A 228 -12.67 -1.67 -14.81
N CYS A 229 -11.97 -2.08 -13.74
CA CYS A 229 -11.70 -1.21 -12.60
C CYS A 229 -10.87 0.03 -13.00
N LEU A 230 -9.85 -0.13 -13.86
CA LEU A 230 -9.05 1.00 -14.36
C LEU A 230 -9.90 2.01 -15.15
N LEU A 231 -10.79 1.53 -16.01
CA LEU A 231 -11.71 2.38 -16.75
C LEU A 231 -12.69 3.13 -15.84
N THR A 232 -13.09 2.51 -14.73
CA THR A 232 -13.92 3.15 -13.69
C THR A 232 -13.15 4.23 -12.92
N VAL A 233 -11.90 3.97 -12.57
CA VAL A 233 -11.02 4.99 -11.96
C VAL A 233 -10.81 6.15 -12.90
N ALA A 234 -10.64 5.89 -14.21
CA ALA A 234 -10.50 6.92 -15.25
C ALA A 234 -11.82 7.66 -15.57
N HIS A 235 -12.90 7.43 -14.82
CA HIS A 235 -14.22 8.04 -15.00
C HIS A 235 -14.93 7.67 -16.31
N MET A 236 -14.50 6.61 -16.99
CA MET A 236 -15.12 6.15 -18.26
C MET A 236 -16.34 5.26 -18.02
N ILE A 237 -16.41 4.56 -16.88
CA ILE A 237 -17.49 3.64 -16.52
C ILE A 237 -18.04 4.03 -15.15
N PRO A 238 -19.37 4.08 -14.95
CA PRO A 238 -19.99 4.33 -13.65
C PRO A 238 -19.63 3.22 -12.65
N TYR A 239 -19.23 3.58 -11.42
CA TYR A 239 -18.82 2.62 -10.38
C TYR A 239 -19.89 1.56 -10.01
N PRO A 240 -21.22 1.83 -10.04
CA PRO A 240 -22.20 0.81 -9.71
C PRO A 240 -22.22 -0.34 -10.72
N VAL A 241 -21.93 -0.05 -12.00
CA VAL A 241 -21.84 -1.07 -13.07
C VAL A 241 -20.65 -2.00 -12.77
N THR A 242 -19.48 -1.44 -12.49
CA THR A 242 -18.28 -2.21 -12.17
C THR A 242 -18.48 -3.01 -10.88
N LEU A 243 -19.06 -2.42 -9.85
CA LEU A 243 -19.40 -3.11 -8.60
C LEU A 243 -20.30 -4.32 -8.86
N GLY A 244 -21.38 -4.14 -9.63
CA GLY A 244 -22.29 -5.21 -10.00
C GLY A 244 -21.60 -6.36 -10.75
N ILE A 245 -20.76 -6.03 -11.75
CA ILE A 245 -20.03 -7.03 -12.54
C ILE A 245 -19.02 -7.79 -11.68
N VAL A 246 -18.26 -7.09 -10.81
CA VAL A 246 -17.27 -7.72 -9.92
C VAL A 246 -17.96 -8.62 -8.88
N VAL A 247 -18.99 -8.12 -8.20
CA VAL A 247 -19.71 -8.90 -7.17
C VAL A 247 -20.37 -10.14 -7.77
N LEU A 248 -21.09 -9.99 -8.88
CA LEU A 248 -21.76 -11.11 -9.53
C LEU A 248 -20.75 -12.08 -10.18
N GLY A 249 -19.79 -11.56 -10.94
CA GLY A 249 -18.81 -12.38 -11.64
C GLY A 249 -17.94 -13.18 -10.68
N VAL A 250 -17.36 -12.54 -9.66
CA VAL A 250 -16.53 -13.22 -8.66
C VAL A 250 -17.40 -14.07 -7.72
N GLY A 251 -18.61 -13.62 -7.36
CA GLY A 251 -19.55 -14.38 -6.54
C GLY A 251 -19.95 -15.72 -7.15
N ILE A 252 -20.09 -15.78 -8.48
CA ILE A 252 -20.43 -16.99 -9.23
C ILE A 252 -19.20 -17.87 -9.49
N LEU A 253 -18.10 -17.26 -9.96
CA LEU A 253 -16.93 -18.01 -10.43
C LEU A 253 -15.91 -18.32 -9.33
N ASP A 254 -15.74 -17.44 -8.34
CA ASP A 254 -14.72 -17.60 -7.29
C ASP A 254 -15.11 -16.93 -5.96
N ARG A 255 -16.24 -17.37 -5.41
CA ARG A 255 -16.85 -16.81 -4.19
C ARG A 255 -15.89 -16.66 -3.00
N THR A 256 -14.90 -17.56 -2.89
CA THR A 256 -13.94 -17.54 -1.76
C THR A 256 -13.03 -16.32 -1.79
N THR A 257 -12.87 -15.66 -2.94
CA THR A 257 -12.03 -14.47 -3.10
C THR A 257 -12.67 -13.24 -2.48
N ILE A 258 -14.01 -13.13 -2.47
CA ILE A 258 -14.72 -12.02 -1.80
C ILE A 258 -14.39 -11.99 -0.30
N GLY A 259 -14.26 -13.15 0.35
CA GLY A 259 -13.89 -13.24 1.77
C GLY A 259 -12.44 -12.82 2.09
N LYS A 260 -11.61 -12.57 1.07
CA LYS A 260 -10.22 -12.11 1.23
C LYS A 260 -10.04 -10.60 1.13
N VAL A 261 -11.12 -9.86 0.88
CA VAL A 261 -11.12 -8.39 0.86
C VAL A 261 -10.81 -7.86 2.26
N ASP A 262 -10.03 -6.79 2.33
CA ASP A 262 -9.77 -6.09 3.58
C ASP A 262 -10.97 -5.22 3.99
N TYR A 263 -11.94 -5.85 4.65
CA TYR A 263 -13.11 -5.15 5.17
C TYR A 263 -12.75 -4.19 6.32
N SER A 264 -11.65 -4.44 7.05
CA SER A 264 -11.19 -3.53 8.10
C SER A 264 -10.81 -2.17 7.51
N LEU A 265 -10.15 -2.16 6.35
CA LEU A 265 -9.83 -0.93 5.63
C LEU A 265 -11.10 -0.18 5.21
N LEU A 266 -12.08 -0.86 4.61
CA LEU A 266 -13.34 -0.24 4.18
C LEU A 266 -14.11 0.37 5.36
N LEU A 267 -14.22 -0.34 6.48
CA LEU A 267 -14.86 0.16 7.68
C LEU A 267 -14.08 1.32 8.32
N THR A 268 -12.76 1.32 8.21
CA THR A 268 -11.91 2.44 8.64
C THR A 268 -12.25 3.71 7.87
N PHE A 269 -12.42 3.61 6.55
CA PHE A 269 -12.87 4.73 5.73
C PHE A 269 -14.25 5.25 6.17
N VAL A 270 -15.22 4.36 6.40
CA VAL A 270 -16.56 4.74 6.88
C VAL A 270 -16.46 5.48 8.22
N GLY A 271 -15.68 4.96 9.18
CA GLY A 271 -15.46 5.60 10.47
C GLY A 271 -14.87 7.01 10.34
N PHE A 272 -13.86 7.19 9.50
CA PHE A 272 -13.28 8.51 9.24
C PHE A 272 -14.22 9.42 8.48
N PHE A 273 -15.01 8.95 7.52
CA PHE A 273 -16.01 9.77 6.84
C PHE A 273 -17.04 10.35 7.81
N ILE A 274 -17.55 9.55 8.73
CA ILE A 274 -18.47 9.99 9.78
C ILE A 274 -17.76 11.02 10.68
N PHE A 275 -16.57 10.73 11.15
CA PHE A 275 -15.81 11.64 12.02
C PHE A 275 -15.57 12.99 11.35
N ILE A 276 -15.08 12.99 10.10
CA ILE A 276 -14.76 14.22 9.35
C ILE A 276 -16.04 15.00 9.02
N GLY A 277 -17.11 14.31 8.61
CA GLY A 277 -18.40 14.93 8.36
C GLY A 277 -18.93 15.68 9.59
N ASN A 278 -18.87 15.04 10.76
CA ASN A 278 -19.27 15.65 12.02
C ASN A 278 -18.38 16.85 12.40
N ILE A 279 -17.06 16.69 12.32
CA ILE A 279 -16.11 17.78 12.60
C ILE A 279 -16.29 18.94 11.63
N GLY A 280 -16.61 18.67 10.36
CA GLY A 280 -16.92 19.68 9.35
C GLY A 280 -18.10 20.58 9.70
N ARG A 281 -19.00 20.12 10.57
CA ARG A 281 -20.13 20.91 11.11
C ARG A 281 -19.77 21.72 12.34
N MET A 282 -18.50 21.72 12.79
CA MET A 282 -18.02 22.47 13.96
C MET A 282 -17.11 23.63 13.52
N PRO A 283 -17.64 24.86 13.33
CA PRO A 283 -16.90 25.97 12.72
C PRO A 283 -15.60 26.35 13.45
N ALA A 284 -15.60 26.31 14.78
CA ALA A 284 -14.41 26.63 15.56
C ALA A 284 -13.26 25.64 15.34
N PHE A 285 -13.59 24.35 15.20
CA PHE A 285 -12.61 23.31 14.96
C PHE A 285 -12.10 23.33 13.50
N CYS A 286 -13.01 23.58 12.55
CA CYS A 286 -12.65 23.74 11.15
C CYS A 286 -11.66 24.89 10.95
N SER A 287 -11.94 26.06 11.49
CA SER A 287 -11.07 27.24 11.35
C SER A 287 -9.71 27.05 12.05
N PHE A 288 -9.67 26.33 13.16
CA PHE A 288 -8.41 25.95 13.82
C PHE A 288 -7.55 25.03 12.93
N LEU A 289 -8.13 23.95 12.38
CA LEU A 289 -7.42 23.03 11.50
C LEU A 289 -6.99 23.71 10.20
N GLN A 290 -7.85 24.51 9.58
CA GLN A 290 -7.50 25.26 8.38
C GLN A 290 -6.28 26.14 8.59
N LYS A 291 -6.19 26.89 9.71
CA LYS A 291 -5.02 27.71 10.05
C LYS A 291 -3.71 26.93 10.18
N ILE A 292 -3.78 25.69 10.66
CA ILE A 292 -2.59 24.84 10.79
C ILE A 292 -2.14 24.32 9.43
N ILE A 293 -3.10 24.00 8.55
CA ILE A 293 -2.86 23.30 7.29
C ILE A 293 -2.53 24.28 6.17
N GLU A 294 -3.19 25.44 6.12
CA GLU A 294 -3.10 26.40 5.01
C GLU A 294 -1.66 26.83 4.73
N GLY A 295 -1.21 26.63 3.49
CA GLY A 295 0.14 26.91 3.03
C GLY A 295 1.22 25.95 3.55
N ARG A 296 0.84 24.92 4.34
CA ARG A 296 1.77 23.92 4.93
C ARG A 296 1.26 22.49 4.76
N GLU A 297 0.40 22.25 3.78
CA GLU A 297 -0.31 20.98 3.58
C GLU A 297 0.64 19.79 3.51
N VAL A 298 1.75 19.90 2.74
CA VAL A 298 2.73 18.83 2.58
C VAL A 298 3.38 18.49 3.92
N VAL A 299 3.91 19.49 4.62
CA VAL A 299 4.62 19.28 5.89
C VAL A 299 3.65 18.76 6.97
N THR A 300 2.45 19.33 7.03
CA THR A 300 1.40 18.89 7.98
C THR A 300 0.99 17.44 7.69
N ALA A 301 0.81 17.08 6.42
CA ALA A 301 0.46 15.72 6.04
C ALA A 301 1.58 14.73 6.36
N VAL A 302 2.85 15.10 6.09
CA VAL A 302 4.00 14.26 6.45
C VAL A 302 4.06 14.07 7.97
N ALA A 303 3.95 15.15 8.76
CA ALA A 303 4.02 15.08 10.22
C ALA A 303 2.86 14.27 10.83
N ALA A 304 1.62 14.50 10.38
CA ALA A 304 0.45 13.76 10.82
C ALA A 304 0.55 12.27 10.49
N SER A 305 1.08 11.93 9.30
CA SER A 305 1.28 10.53 8.89
C SER A 305 2.19 9.76 9.84
N GLN A 306 3.17 10.42 10.48
CA GLN A 306 4.05 9.76 11.44
C GLN A 306 3.31 9.26 12.69
N VAL A 307 2.14 9.83 12.99
CA VAL A 307 1.36 9.52 14.20
C VAL A 307 0.15 8.66 13.91
N ILE A 308 -0.61 9.01 12.86
CA ILE A 308 -1.91 8.38 12.56
C ILE A 308 -1.91 7.56 11.26
N SER A 309 -0.77 7.43 10.57
CA SER A 309 -0.61 6.82 9.24
C SER A 309 -1.15 7.69 8.09
N ASN A 310 -0.60 7.46 6.90
CA ASN A 310 -0.87 8.26 5.70
C ASN A 310 -2.32 8.18 5.20
N VAL A 311 -2.99 7.02 5.29
CA VAL A 311 -4.39 6.87 4.86
C VAL A 311 -5.35 7.68 5.75
N PRO A 312 -5.34 7.54 7.09
CA PRO A 312 -6.11 8.41 7.97
C PRO A 312 -5.79 9.89 7.81
N THR A 313 -4.51 10.23 7.62
CA THR A 313 -4.08 11.61 7.39
C THR A 313 -4.73 12.19 6.13
N ALA A 314 -4.73 11.45 5.02
CA ALA A 314 -5.37 11.88 3.77
C ALA A 314 -6.86 12.15 3.97
N LEU A 315 -7.55 11.22 4.63
CA LEU A 315 -8.97 11.38 4.95
C LEU A 315 -9.20 12.61 5.81
N LEU A 316 -8.51 12.70 6.95
CA LEU A 316 -8.70 13.80 7.92
C LEU A 316 -8.42 15.17 7.30
N LEU A 317 -7.24 15.36 6.71
CA LEU A 317 -6.83 16.69 6.24
C LEU A 317 -7.60 17.16 5.01
N SER A 318 -8.09 16.23 4.18
CA SER A 318 -8.84 16.56 2.97
C SER A 318 -10.20 17.24 3.21
N GLY A 319 -10.69 17.23 4.45
CA GLY A 319 -11.89 17.98 4.85
C GLY A 319 -11.62 19.46 5.15
N PHE A 320 -10.33 19.87 5.25
CA PHE A 320 -9.95 21.17 5.79
C PHE A 320 -9.00 21.97 4.89
N THR A 321 -8.73 21.52 3.67
CA THR A 321 -7.96 22.26 2.67
C THR A 321 -8.49 22.01 1.26
N GLU A 322 -8.42 23.04 0.43
CA GLU A 322 -8.71 22.96 -1.01
C GLU A 322 -7.49 22.49 -1.82
N ASN A 323 -6.28 22.52 -1.24
CA ASN A 323 -5.07 22.12 -1.91
C ASN A 323 -4.84 20.60 -1.85
N VAL A 324 -5.75 19.84 -2.50
CA VAL A 324 -5.70 18.38 -2.55
C VAL A 324 -4.42 17.88 -3.24
N LYS A 325 -3.84 18.64 -4.18
CA LYS A 325 -2.57 18.25 -4.83
C LYS A 325 -1.43 18.18 -3.81
N ALA A 326 -1.31 19.18 -2.96
CA ALA A 326 -0.32 19.17 -1.89
C ALA A 326 -0.56 18.05 -0.88
N LEU A 327 -1.83 17.69 -0.59
CA LEU A 327 -2.14 16.52 0.23
C LEU A 327 -1.74 15.19 -0.43
N ILE A 328 -1.92 15.05 -1.75
CA ILE A 328 -1.46 13.87 -2.49
C ILE A 328 0.05 13.72 -2.29
N VAL A 329 0.83 14.79 -2.51
CA VAL A 329 2.28 14.75 -2.30
C VAL A 329 2.60 14.45 -0.83
N GLY A 330 2.05 15.21 0.11
CA GLY A 330 2.38 15.12 1.51
C GLY A 330 2.04 13.75 2.14
N THR A 331 0.89 13.17 1.81
CA THR A 331 0.49 11.85 2.34
C THR A 331 1.27 10.70 1.73
N ASN A 332 1.72 10.81 0.49
CA ASN A 332 2.60 9.83 -0.12
C ASN A 332 4.02 9.89 0.46
N LEU A 333 4.63 11.07 0.56
CA LEU A 333 5.92 11.23 1.23
C LEU A 333 5.81 10.88 2.72
N GLY A 334 4.69 11.20 3.36
CA GLY A 334 4.37 10.86 4.74
C GLY A 334 4.25 9.36 5.01
N GLY A 335 4.13 8.51 3.98
CA GLY A 335 4.23 7.06 4.13
C GLY A 335 5.63 6.55 4.47
N LEU A 336 6.66 7.40 4.30
CA LEU A 336 8.02 7.19 4.79
C LEU A 336 8.15 7.70 6.24
N GLY A 337 9.21 7.29 6.93
CA GLY A 337 9.55 7.74 8.28
C GLY A 337 9.34 6.65 9.32
N THR A 338 8.31 6.75 10.17
CA THR A 338 8.05 5.77 11.24
C THR A 338 7.38 4.50 10.72
N LEU A 339 7.42 3.41 11.52
CA LEU A 339 6.67 2.19 11.20
C LEU A 339 5.15 2.40 11.15
N ILE A 340 4.64 3.41 11.86
CA ILE A 340 3.21 3.74 11.91
C ILE A 340 2.79 4.53 10.66
N ALA A 341 3.73 5.23 10.03
CA ALA A 341 3.46 6.12 8.90
C ALA A 341 2.76 5.43 7.71
N SER A 342 3.01 4.13 7.53
CA SER A 342 2.33 3.32 6.50
C SER A 342 2.04 1.90 7.01
N MET A 343 0.85 1.36 6.70
CA MET A 343 0.54 -0.05 6.97
C MET A 343 1.52 -0.99 6.27
N ALA A 344 1.98 -0.65 5.09
CA ALA A 344 3.02 -1.37 4.35
C ALA A 344 4.30 -1.58 5.20
N SER A 345 4.72 -0.57 5.96
CA SER A 345 5.86 -0.65 6.86
C SER A 345 5.65 -1.66 8.00
N LEU A 346 4.44 -1.71 8.56
CA LEU A 346 4.08 -2.69 9.59
C LEU A 346 4.02 -4.11 9.04
N ILE A 347 3.55 -4.30 7.80
CA ILE A 347 3.52 -5.60 7.12
C ILE A 347 4.94 -6.15 6.98
N SER A 348 5.86 -5.36 6.45
CA SER A 348 7.26 -5.75 6.28
C SER A 348 7.92 -6.08 7.61
N TYR A 349 7.71 -5.26 8.64
CA TYR A 349 8.23 -5.52 9.98
C TYR A 349 7.70 -6.85 10.55
N LYS A 350 6.39 -7.12 10.42
CA LYS A 350 5.79 -8.38 10.86
C LYS A 350 6.37 -9.59 10.12
N GLN A 351 6.63 -9.48 8.82
CA GLN A 351 7.25 -10.52 8.02
C GLN A 351 8.68 -10.81 8.51
N VAL A 352 9.52 -9.80 8.70
CA VAL A 352 10.87 -9.96 9.24
C VAL A 352 10.82 -10.55 10.66
N ALA A 353 9.92 -10.05 11.50
CA ALA A 353 9.75 -10.55 12.87
C ALA A 353 9.34 -12.04 12.93
N SER A 354 8.62 -12.52 11.91
CA SER A 354 8.22 -13.91 11.77
C SER A 354 9.31 -14.79 11.17
N GLN A 355 9.98 -14.31 10.10
CA GLN A 355 10.95 -15.10 9.34
C GLN A 355 12.35 -15.17 9.98
N ILE A 356 12.78 -14.09 10.62
CA ILE A 356 14.10 -13.94 11.29
C ILE A 356 13.94 -13.17 12.62
N PRO A 357 13.37 -13.77 13.67
CA PRO A 357 13.01 -13.07 14.90
C PRO A 357 14.17 -12.34 15.60
N GLY A 358 15.41 -12.82 15.44
CA GLY A 358 16.63 -12.23 16.01
C GLY A 358 17.02 -10.89 15.41
N GLU A 359 16.55 -10.56 14.20
CA GLU A 359 16.97 -9.39 13.43
C GLU A 359 16.06 -8.16 13.60
N LYS A 360 15.07 -8.19 14.51
CA LYS A 360 14.11 -7.09 14.71
C LYS A 360 14.76 -5.74 14.99
N LYS A 361 15.77 -5.71 15.86
CA LYS A 361 16.49 -4.47 16.22
C LYS A 361 17.28 -3.93 15.04
N ARG A 362 17.96 -4.80 14.30
CA ARG A 362 18.71 -4.45 13.10
C ARG A 362 17.77 -3.92 12.00
N TYR A 363 16.62 -4.58 11.79
CA TYR A 363 15.59 -4.10 10.86
C TYR A 363 15.12 -2.70 11.24
N PHE A 364 14.78 -2.46 12.50
CA PHE A 364 14.32 -1.15 12.96
C PHE A 364 15.36 -0.04 12.73
N GLY A 365 16.63 -0.31 13.02
CA GLY A 365 17.73 0.63 12.75
C GLY A 365 17.87 0.95 11.25
N TRP A 366 17.97 -0.08 10.41
CA TRP A 366 18.04 0.07 8.95
C TRP A 366 16.81 0.78 8.40
N PHE A 367 15.61 0.39 8.87
CA PHE A 367 14.35 0.99 8.48
C PHE A 367 14.32 2.49 8.76
N THR A 368 14.67 2.90 9.98
CA THR A 368 14.65 4.32 10.37
C THR A 368 15.64 5.14 9.55
N VAL A 369 16.89 4.69 9.45
CA VAL A 369 17.93 5.41 8.70
C VAL A 369 17.56 5.52 7.22
N ALA A 370 17.13 4.44 6.60
CA ALA A 370 16.78 4.44 5.18
C ALA A 370 15.53 5.31 4.91
N ASN A 371 14.46 5.18 5.69
CA ASN A 371 13.25 5.98 5.50
C ASN A 371 13.51 7.48 5.66
N VAL A 372 14.29 7.89 6.67
CA VAL A 372 14.69 9.30 6.83
C VAL A 372 15.59 9.74 5.67
N GLY A 373 16.53 8.88 5.25
CA GLY A 373 17.43 9.14 4.13
C GLY A 373 16.72 9.33 2.78
N PHE A 374 15.55 8.69 2.59
CA PHE A 374 14.71 8.93 1.41
C PHE A 374 13.75 10.12 1.61
N LEU A 375 13.18 10.29 2.79
CA LEU A 375 12.19 11.33 3.06
C LEU A 375 12.78 12.74 2.92
N LEU A 376 13.95 12.99 3.52
CA LEU A 376 14.55 14.34 3.54
C LEU A 376 14.88 14.88 2.12
N PRO A 377 15.55 14.13 1.23
CA PRO A 377 15.76 14.59 -0.13
C PRO A 377 14.47 14.83 -0.91
N LEU A 378 13.43 13.99 -0.71
CA LEU A 378 12.14 14.15 -1.40
C LEU A 378 11.39 15.39 -0.90
N LEU A 379 11.47 15.72 0.39
CA LEU A 379 10.95 16.98 0.93
C LEU A 379 11.71 18.20 0.40
N PHE A 380 13.03 18.08 0.24
CA PHE A 380 13.83 19.14 -0.38
C PHE A 380 13.41 19.39 -1.83
N ILE A 381 13.21 18.32 -2.61
CA ILE A 381 12.71 18.42 -4.00
C ILE A 381 11.32 19.08 -4.04
N ASN A 382 10.44 18.74 -3.07
CA ASN A 382 9.14 19.39 -2.99
C ASN A 382 9.24 20.93 -2.77
N GLY A 383 10.28 21.39 -2.09
CA GLY A 383 10.53 22.82 -1.90
C GLY A 383 11.09 23.53 -3.14
N LEU A 384 11.57 22.77 -4.15
CA LEU A 384 12.08 23.28 -5.41
C LEU A 384 11.05 23.30 -6.53
N LEU A 385 10.00 22.45 -6.45
CA LEU A 385 8.90 22.33 -7.41
C LEU A 385 7.74 23.27 -7.06
#